data_9f1264bc237f3829a91de3fe6706d3bf
#
_entry.id   9f1264bc237f3829a91de3fe6706d3bf
#
_cell.length_a   1.000
_cell.length_b   1.000
_cell.length_c   1.000
_cell.angle_alpha   90.00
_cell.angle_beta   90.00
_cell.angle_gamma   90.00
#
_symmetry.space_group_name_H-M   'P 1'
#
loop_
_entity.id
_entity.type
_entity.pdbx_description
1 polymer ?
#
loop_
_entity_poly.entity_id
_entity_poly.type
_entity_poly.pdbx_seq_one_letter_code
_entity_poly.pdbx_strand_id
1 'polypeptide(L)'
;SMANSATCIWHHDDPRISFAAIRPGQLISGVNVSNGELKMPPNLHLERIFSVCSEIADVRFVKKDQSLSYGASERMPEDGYVATLPFGYNDGWLRRMQKSSVIINGKRMLIIGRITMDQTMVNSCQRRSCSSK
;
A
#
# COMPACT_ATOMS: atom_id res chain seq x y z
N SER A 1 -11.38 1.30 -30.63
CA SER A 1 -10.88 2.43 -29.85
C SER A 1 -9.43 2.20 -29.44
N MET A 2 -8.57 3.18 -29.64
CA MET A 2 -7.15 3.16 -29.23
C MET A 2 -6.92 3.95 -27.92
N ALA A 3 -7.95 4.58 -27.37
CA ALA A 3 -7.88 5.44 -26.21
C ALA A 3 -7.75 4.63 -24.92
N ASN A 4 -6.51 4.29 -24.54
CA ASN A 4 -6.15 3.71 -23.24
C ASN A 4 -6.10 4.79 -22.16
N SER A 5 -5.71 4.45 -20.93
CA SER A 5 -5.65 5.39 -19.80
C SER A 5 -4.77 6.62 -20.07
N ALA A 6 -3.59 6.45 -20.65
CA ALA A 6 -2.68 7.54 -20.97
C ALA A 6 -3.28 8.47 -22.04
N THR A 7 -3.81 7.90 -23.10
CA THR A 7 -4.48 8.65 -24.17
C THR A 7 -5.67 9.44 -23.65
N CYS A 8 -6.45 8.87 -22.74
CA CYS A 8 -7.59 9.57 -22.14
C CYS A 8 -7.17 10.78 -21.31
N ILE A 9 -5.96 10.77 -20.72
CA ILE A 9 -5.47 11.86 -19.87
C ILE A 9 -4.83 12.96 -20.72
N TRP A 10 -3.87 12.59 -21.57
CA TRP A 10 -2.97 13.57 -22.21
C TRP A 10 -3.28 13.88 -23.67
N HIS A 11 -4.18 13.11 -24.29
CA HIS A 11 -4.49 13.24 -25.72
C HIS A 11 -6.01 13.24 -26.01
N HIS A 12 -6.83 13.58 -25.01
CA HIS A 12 -8.28 13.57 -25.15
C HIS A 12 -8.81 14.57 -26.20
N ASP A 13 -8.04 15.66 -26.45
CA ASP A 13 -8.39 16.71 -27.41
C ASP A 13 -7.92 16.42 -28.84
N ASP A 14 -7.19 15.34 -29.09
CA ASP A 14 -6.71 15.01 -30.43
C ASP A 14 -7.83 14.35 -31.25
N PRO A 15 -8.35 15.00 -32.31
CA PRO A 15 -9.45 14.48 -33.09
C PRO A 15 -9.13 13.15 -33.81
N ARG A 16 -7.82 12.84 -34.01
CA ARG A 16 -7.38 11.58 -34.66
C ARG A 16 -7.58 10.37 -33.77
N ILE A 17 -7.68 10.57 -32.45
CA ILE A 17 -7.81 9.51 -31.43
C ILE A 17 -9.04 9.69 -30.56
N SER A 18 -9.82 10.74 -30.78
CA SER A 18 -11.11 10.94 -30.13
C SER A 18 -12.17 10.03 -30.75
N PHE A 19 -12.60 9.02 -30.03
CA PHE A 19 -13.58 8.04 -30.45
C PHE A 19 -14.81 8.04 -29.54
N ALA A 20 -15.92 7.47 -30.04
CA ALA A 20 -17.14 7.30 -29.27
C ALA A 20 -16.98 6.36 -28.03
N ALA A 21 -15.87 5.63 -27.95
CA ALA A 21 -15.58 4.72 -26.85
C ALA A 21 -14.11 4.82 -26.44
N ILE A 22 -13.86 4.72 -25.14
CA ILE A 22 -12.53 4.69 -24.51
C ILE A 22 -12.31 3.34 -23.81
N ARG A 23 -11.04 2.98 -23.57
CA ARG A 23 -10.64 1.76 -22.86
C ARG A 23 -9.67 2.10 -21.70
N PRO A 24 -10.11 2.84 -20.69
CA PRO A 24 -9.28 3.13 -19.53
C PRO A 24 -9.13 1.85 -18.70
N GLY A 25 -7.88 1.54 -18.34
CA GLY A 25 -7.57 0.47 -17.39
C GLY A 25 -7.34 1.06 -15.99
N GLN A 26 -6.09 1.24 -15.62
CA GLN A 26 -5.69 1.76 -14.29
C GLN A 26 -6.31 3.12 -13.92
N LEU A 27 -6.66 3.94 -14.91
CA LEU A 27 -7.32 5.22 -14.67
C LEU A 27 -8.65 5.07 -13.92
N ILE A 28 -9.41 4.00 -14.17
CA ILE A 28 -10.68 3.71 -13.47
C ILE A 28 -10.43 3.52 -11.97
N SER A 29 -9.28 2.98 -11.60
CA SER A 29 -8.88 2.76 -10.20
C SER A 29 -8.34 4.01 -9.52
N GLY A 30 -8.35 5.16 -10.18
CA GLY A 30 -7.78 6.39 -9.65
C GLY A 30 -6.25 6.37 -9.56
N VAL A 31 -5.59 5.57 -10.40
CA VAL A 31 -4.13 5.45 -10.43
C VAL A 31 -3.55 6.28 -11.56
N ASN A 32 -2.58 7.13 -11.23
CA ASN A 32 -1.80 7.85 -12.24
C ASN A 32 -0.89 6.87 -12.99
N VAL A 33 -1.05 6.81 -14.31
CA VAL A 33 -0.36 5.87 -15.18
C VAL A 33 0.98 6.39 -15.71
N SER A 34 1.38 7.62 -15.40
CA SER A 34 2.62 8.23 -15.89
C SER A 34 3.87 7.84 -15.10
N ASN A 35 3.75 7.07 -14.04
CA ASN A 35 4.85 6.80 -13.09
C ASN A 35 5.57 8.08 -12.57
N GLY A 36 4.89 9.23 -12.64
CA GLY A 36 5.43 10.52 -12.24
C GLY A 36 6.20 11.28 -13.33
N GLU A 37 6.35 10.72 -14.52
CA GLU A 37 7.08 11.35 -15.64
C GLU A 37 6.30 12.49 -16.30
N LEU A 38 4.97 12.36 -16.35
CA LEU A 38 4.09 13.38 -16.93
C LEU A 38 3.24 14.06 -15.85
N LYS A 39 3.13 15.37 -15.93
CA LYS A 39 2.25 16.12 -15.04
C LYS A 39 0.80 15.83 -15.37
N MET A 40 0.00 15.60 -14.35
CA MET A 40 -1.46 15.48 -14.51
C MET A 40 -2.05 16.82 -14.92
N PRO A 41 -3.07 16.82 -15.82
CA PRO A 41 -3.83 18.03 -16.10
C PRO A 41 -4.42 18.63 -14.81
N PRO A 42 -4.40 19.94 -14.63
CA PRO A 42 -4.80 20.59 -13.37
C PRO A 42 -6.29 20.38 -13.03
N ASN A 43 -7.10 20.11 -14.03
CA ASN A 43 -8.57 19.91 -13.89
C ASN A 43 -8.93 18.43 -13.68
N LEU A 44 -7.96 17.51 -13.75
CA LEU A 44 -8.23 16.09 -13.57
C LEU A 44 -7.86 15.67 -12.15
N HIS A 45 -8.88 15.35 -11.38
CA HIS A 45 -8.72 14.79 -10.03
C HIS A 45 -9.00 13.30 -10.09
N LEU A 46 -8.05 12.49 -9.63
CA LEU A 46 -8.21 11.04 -9.54
C LEU A 46 -8.42 10.63 -8.09
N GLU A 47 -9.52 9.93 -7.85
CA GLU A 47 -9.82 9.36 -6.53
C GLU A 47 -9.61 7.85 -6.54
N ARG A 48 -8.97 7.34 -5.53
CA ARG A 48 -8.81 5.89 -5.35
C ARG A 48 -10.15 5.28 -4.97
N ILE A 49 -10.58 4.26 -5.70
CA ILE A 49 -11.89 3.63 -5.53
C ILE A 49 -11.83 2.29 -4.79
N PHE A 50 -10.66 1.83 -4.38
CA PHE A 50 -10.51 0.58 -3.65
C PHE A 50 -9.62 0.72 -2.43
N SER A 51 -9.87 -0.12 -1.44
CA SER A 51 -9.05 -0.35 -0.27
C SER A 51 -8.83 -1.85 -0.09
N VAL A 52 -7.72 -2.22 0.56
CA VAL A 52 -7.45 -3.60 0.95
C VAL A 52 -7.75 -3.74 2.43
N CYS A 53 -8.65 -4.66 2.75
CA CYS A 53 -9.01 -4.98 4.12
C CYS A 53 -8.61 -6.42 4.44
N SER A 54 -8.28 -6.69 5.69
CA SER A 54 -7.96 -8.03 6.18
C SER A 54 -8.34 -8.14 7.64
N GLU A 55 -8.37 -9.36 8.15
CA GLU A 55 -8.58 -9.66 9.56
C GLU A 55 -7.26 -9.90 10.27
N ILE A 56 -7.25 -9.81 11.60
CA ILE A 56 -6.09 -10.16 12.40
C ILE A 56 -6.18 -11.66 12.70
N ALA A 57 -5.20 -12.42 12.25
CA ALA A 57 -5.15 -13.87 12.46
C ALA A 57 -4.62 -14.26 13.85
N ASP A 58 -3.68 -13.49 14.39
CA ASP A 58 -3.06 -13.74 15.69
C ASP A 58 -2.56 -12.45 16.33
N VAL A 59 -2.56 -12.42 17.67
CA VAL A 59 -1.97 -11.33 18.46
C VAL A 59 -1.19 -11.94 19.61
N ARG A 60 0.11 -11.62 19.69
CA ARG A 60 0.97 -12.10 20.78
C ARG A 60 1.77 -10.97 21.41
N PHE A 61 2.01 -11.12 22.70
CA PHE A 61 2.94 -10.24 23.43
C PHE A 61 4.38 -10.66 23.12
N VAL A 62 5.22 -9.69 22.81
CA VAL A 62 6.64 -9.88 22.50
C VAL A 62 7.46 -8.92 23.35
N LYS A 63 8.48 -9.44 24.02
CA LYS A 63 9.38 -8.64 24.84
C LYS A 63 10.37 -7.86 23.97
N LYS A 64 10.84 -6.76 24.53
CA LYS A 64 11.94 -5.99 23.95
C LYS A 64 13.12 -6.92 23.60
N ASP A 65 13.81 -6.60 22.51
CA ASP A 65 14.97 -7.30 21.96
C ASP A 65 14.70 -8.74 21.49
N GLN A 66 13.48 -9.25 21.65
CA GLN A 66 13.09 -10.53 21.08
C GLN A 66 13.08 -10.44 19.55
N SER A 67 13.70 -11.42 18.91
CA SER A 67 13.78 -11.46 17.46
C SER A 67 12.44 -11.83 16.81
N LEU A 68 12.18 -11.20 15.66
CA LEU A 68 10.99 -11.37 14.87
C LEU A 68 11.37 -11.79 13.44
N SER A 69 10.45 -12.56 12.82
CA SER A 69 10.55 -12.95 11.41
C SER A 69 11.73 -13.87 11.10
N TYR A 70 11.79 -14.31 9.84
CA TYR A 70 12.84 -15.20 9.35
C TYR A 70 14.23 -14.54 9.43
N GLY A 71 15.19 -15.33 9.91
CA GLY A 71 16.58 -14.89 10.05
C GLY A 71 16.81 -13.88 11.17
N ALA A 72 15.87 -13.74 12.12
CA ALA A 72 15.95 -12.78 13.21
C ALA A 72 16.32 -11.35 12.72
N SER A 73 15.81 -11.01 11.55
CA SER A 73 16.19 -9.81 10.80
C SER A 73 15.76 -8.51 11.48
N GLU A 74 14.87 -8.60 12.43
CA GLU A 74 14.37 -7.46 13.18
C GLU A 74 14.12 -7.86 14.64
N ARG A 75 14.25 -6.89 15.54
CA ARG A 75 14.02 -7.09 16.97
C ARG A 75 12.95 -6.14 17.45
N MET A 76 12.21 -6.58 18.46
CA MET A 76 11.19 -5.74 19.08
C MET A 76 11.86 -4.55 19.78
N PRO A 77 11.50 -3.29 19.45
CA PRO A 77 12.14 -2.11 20.01
C PRO A 77 11.79 -1.88 21.50
N GLU A 78 10.63 -2.36 21.92
CA GLU A 78 10.08 -2.25 23.28
C GLU A 78 9.09 -3.39 23.52
N ASP A 79 8.72 -3.63 24.77
CA ASP A 79 7.67 -4.59 25.11
C ASP A 79 6.35 -4.19 24.46
N GLY A 80 5.67 -5.14 23.80
CA GLY A 80 4.43 -4.80 23.12
C GLY A 80 3.79 -5.98 22.40
N TYR A 81 2.73 -5.70 21.68
CA TYR A 81 1.97 -6.70 20.94
C TYR A 81 2.36 -6.67 19.47
N VAL A 82 2.44 -7.85 18.88
CA VAL A 82 2.60 -8.03 17.44
C VAL A 82 1.35 -8.73 16.94
N ALA A 83 0.69 -8.11 15.97
CA ALA A 83 -0.43 -8.72 15.25
C ALA A 83 0.05 -9.33 13.94
N THR A 84 -0.46 -10.51 13.62
CA THR A 84 -0.22 -11.21 12.36
C THR A 84 -1.43 -11.06 11.44
N LEU A 85 -1.20 -10.61 10.23
CA LEU A 85 -2.19 -10.47 9.18
C LEU A 85 -2.01 -11.61 8.17
N PRO A 86 -3.09 -12.29 7.73
CA PRO A 86 -3.02 -13.46 6.87
C PRO A 86 -2.91 -13.08 5.39
N PHE A 87 -1.93 -12.26 5.04
CA PHE A 87 -1.58 -11.95 3.67
C PHE A 87 -0.09 -11.60 3.54
N GLY A 88 0.50 -11.91 2.41
CA GLY A 88 1.90 -11.70 2.14
C GLY A 88 2.19 -11.44 0.66
N TYR A 89 3.42 -11.74 0.22
CA TYR A 89 3.83 -11.42 -1.14
C TYR A 89 3.12 -12.28 -2.21
N ASN A 90 2.58 -13.44 -1.85
CA ASN A 90 1.78 -14.27 -2.74
C ASN A 90 0.43 -13.61 -3.10
N ASP A 91 -0.08 -12.78 -2.21
CA ASP A 91 -1.33 -12.00 -2.38
C ASP A 91 -1.08 -10.64 -3.04
N GLY A 92 0.14 -10.38 -3.47
CA GLY A 92 0.53 -9.11 -4.05
C GLY A 92 1.06 -8.07 -3.07
N TRP A 93 1.15 -8.39 -1.77
CA TRP A 93 1.74 -7.52 -0.76
C TRP A 93 3.26 -7.67 -0.76
N LEU A 94 3.91 -6.97 -1.68
CA LEU A 94 5.32 -7.17 -2.01
C LEU A 94 6.26 -6.82 -0.85
N ARG A 95 7.42 -7.50 -0.78
CA ARG A 95 8.45 -7.24 0.24
C ARG A 95 8.94 -5.79 0.29
N ARG A 96 8.91 -5.07 -0.83
CA ARG A 96 9.24 -3.63 -0.85
C ARG A 96 8.28 -2.77 -0.02
N MET A 97 7.10 -3.30 0.33
CA MET A 97 6.12 -2.63 1.19
C MET A 97 6.41 -2.80 2.68
N GLN A 98 7.50 -3.45 3.05
CA GLN A 98 7.88 -3.72 4.44
C GLN A 98 8.00 -2.46 5.32
N LYS A 99 8.26 -1.29 4.72
CA LYS A 99 8.31 0.00 5.44
C LYS A 99 6.96 0.73 5.48
N SER A 100 5.92 0.12 4.96
CA SER A 100 4.58 0.70 4.97
C SER A 100 3.86 0.45 6.31
N SER A 101 2.63 0.88 6.38
CA SER A 101 1.79 0.74 7.58
C SER A 101 0.39 0.28 7.19
N VAL A 102 -0.31 -0.30 8.15
CA VAL A 102 -1.73 -0.61 8.09
C VAL A 102 -2.51 0.21 9.11
N ILE A 103 -3.81 0.29 8.97
CA ILE A 103 -4.69 0.94 9.93
C ILE A 103 -5.45 -0.14 10.70
N ILE A 104 -5.31 -0.14 12.03
CA ILE A 104 -6.04 -1.04 12.92
C ILE A 104 -6.76 -0.16 13.95
N ASN A 105 -8.07 -0.29 14.03
CA ASN A 105 -8.92 0.53 14.94
C ASN A 105 -8.64 2.04 14.81
N GLY A 106 -8.51 2.53 13.58
CA GLY A 106 -8.24 3.94 13.28
C GLY A 106 -6.79 4.40 13.57
N LYS A 107 -5.91 3.51 14.00
CA LYS A 107 -4.52 3.82 14.33
C LYS A 107 -3.57 3.23 13.29
N ARG A 108 -2.57 4.00 12.91
CA ARG A 108 -1.53 3.56 11.98
C ARG A 108 -0.51 2.69 12.70
N MET A 109 -0.36 1.44 12.25
CA MET A 109 0.56 0.45 12.77
C MET A 109 1.63 0.14 11.72
N LEU A 110 2.90 0.13 12.12
CA LEU A 110 4.01 -0.16 11.22
C LEU A 110 4.17 -1.66 11.01
N ILE A 111 4.48 -2.05 9.78
CA ILE A 111 4.91 -3.40 9.48
C ILE A 111 6.26 -3.63 10.14
N ILE A 112 6.38 -4.76 10.85
CA ILE A 112 7.60 -5.19 11.52
C ILE A 112 8.03 -6.56 11.01
N GLY A 113 9.34 -6.75 10.86
CA GLY A 113 9.89 -7.97 10.30
C GLY A 113 9.68 -8.09 8.79
N ARG A 114 10.00 -9.25 8.23
CA ARG A 114 9.88 -9.51 6.79
C ARG A 114 8.45 -9.92 6.45
N ILE A 115 7.95 -9.41 5.33
CA ILE A 115 6.74 -9.93 4.71
C ILE A 115 7.06 -11.32 4.16
N THR A 116 6.29 -12.32 4.60
CA THR A 116 6.42 -13.71 4.15
C THR A 116 5.49 -13.99 2.97
N MET A 117 5.39 -15.25 2.56
CA MET A 117 4.57 -15.64 1.43
C MET A 117 3.08 -15.31 1.66
N ASP A 118 2.61 -15.56 2.87
CA ASP A 118 1.19 -15.54 3.27
C ASP A 118 0.92 -14.77 4.58
N GLN A 119 1.93 -14.11 5.16
CA GLN A 119 1.78 -13.40 6.42
C GLN A 119 2.57 -12.11 6.47
N THR A 120 2.00 -11.13 7.15
CA THR A 120 2.60 -9.83 7.45
C THR A 120 2.41 -9.53 8.94
N MET A 121 3.49 -9.19 9.63
CA MET A 121 3.43 -8.81 11.04
C MET A 121 3.41 -7.29 11.18
N VAL A 122 2.65 -6.81 12.15
CA VAL A 122 2.57 -5.39 12.48
C VAL A 122 2.79 -5.16 13.96
N ASN A 123 3.54 -4.13 14.29
CA ASN A 123 3.75 -3.73 15.66
C ASN A 123 2.56 -2.89 16.13
N SER A 124 1.81 -3.39 17.11
CA SER A 124 0.70 -2.67 17.72
C SER A 124 1.12 -1.74 18.85
N CYS A 125 2.42 -1.67 19.16
CA CYS A 125 2.93 -0.71 20.11
C CYS A 125 2.95 0.69 19.50
N GLN A 126 2.28 1.65 20.14
CA GLN A 126 2.26 3.03 19.69
C GLN A 126 3.62 3.68 19.92
N ARG A 127 4.39 3.96 18.87
CA ARG A 127 5.34 5.06 18.99
C ARG A 127 4.54 6.35 19.19
N ARG A 128 4.61 6.91 20.39
CA ARG A 128 4.22 8.29 20.63
C ARG A 128 4.99 9.16 19.65
N SER A 129 4.24 9.88 18.84
CA SER A 129 4.64 11.02 18.01
C SER A 129 6.05 10.97 17.40
N CYS A 130 6.14 10.66 16.12
CA CYS A 130 7.15 11.31 15.29
C CYS A 130 6.65 12.74 15.04
N SER A 131 7.12 13.70 15.84
CA SER A 131 6.97 15.11 15.56
C SER A 131 7.73 15.40 14.28
N SER A 132 7.00 15.82 13.26
CA SER A 132 7.53 16.45 12.06
C SER A 132 8.37 17.67 12.46
N LYS A 133 9.59 17.69 12.03
CA LYS A 133 10.33 18.91 11.70
C LYS A 133 10.63 18.91 10.21
#